data_f4d93788263641eab5ada174185d3fa3
#
_entry.id   f4d93788263641eab5ada174185d3fa3
#
_cell.length_a   1.000
_cell.length_b   1.000
_cell.length_c   1.000
_cell.angle_alpha   90.00
_cell.angle_beta   90.00
_cell.angle_gamma   90.00
#
_symmetry.space_group_name_H-M   'P 1'
#
loop_
_entity.id
_entity.type
_entity.pdbx_description
1 polymer ?
#
loop_
_entity_poly.entity_id
_entity_poly.type
_entity_poly.pdbx_seq_one_letter_code
_entity_poly.pdbx_strand_id
1 'polypeptide(L)'
;MNTKLFISSIFLSTSLSLFAQKSATITLHTDQSGQIIPKEIYGQFAEHLGTCIYGGLWVGENSDIPNINGYRTDVFNALKELRVPVL
;
A
#
# COMPACT_ATOMS: atom_id res chain seq x y z
N MET A 1 -6.43 57.51 12.67
CA MET A 1 -6.90 56.12 12.92
C MET A 1 -6.64 55.79 14.38
N ASN A 2 -7.70 55.52 15.16
CA ASN A 2 -7.57 55.39 16.61
C ASN A 2 -6.85 54.11 16.99
N THR A 3 -5.68 54.24 17.60
CA THR A 3 -4.80 53.10 18.00
C THR A 3 -5.52 52.06 18.86
N LYS A 4 -6.52 52.49 19.64
CA LYS A 4 -7.34 51.59 20.48
C LYS A 4 -8.27 50.69 19.66
N LEU A 5 -8.76 51.14 18.52
CA LEU A 5 -9.58 50.36 17.58
C LEU A 5 -8.72 49.32 16.84
N PHE A 6 -7.46 49.64 16.55
CA PHE A 6 -6.54 48.71 15.87
C PHE A 6 -6.11 47.55 16.76
N ILE A 7 -5.84 47.83 18.03
CA ILE A 7 -5.48 46.82 19.03
C ILE A 7 -6.66 45.87 19.33
N SER A 8 -7.89 46.44 19.40
CA SER A 8 -9.10 45.65 19.62
C SER A 8 -9.39 44.69 18.44
N SER A 9 -9.12 45.13 17.19
CA SER A 9 -9.31 44.31 16.00
C SER A 9 -8.34 43.17 15.89
N ILE A 10 -7.07 43.37 16.33
CA ILE A 10 -6.04 42.28 16.37
C ILE A 10 -6.37 41.25 17.43
N PHE A 11 -6.88 41.68 18.58
CA PHE A 11 -7.30 40.70 19.64
C PHE A 11 -8.50 39.86 19.23
N LEU A 12 -9.42 40.39 18.44
CA LEU A 12 -10.61 39.67 17.98
C LEU A 12 -10.25 38.66 16.89
N SER A 13 -9.27 38.99 16.02
CA SER A 13 -8.84 38.06 14.97
C SER A 13 -8.01 36.87 15.47
N THR A 14 -7.26 37.03 16.57
CA THR A 14 -6.50 35.95 17.18
C THR A 14 -7.36 34.97 17.98
N SER A 15 -8.50 35.42 18.51
CA SER A 15 -9.39 34.51 19.28
C SER A 15 -10.22 33.59 18.40
N LEU A 16 -10.43 33.90 17.11
CA LEU A 16 -11.15 33.01 16.19
C LEU A 16 -10.33 31.79 15.73
N SER A 17 -9.01 31.84 15.86
CA SER A 17 -8.13 30.75 15.41
C SER A 17 -8.04 29.58 16.40
N LEU A 18 -8.53 29.71 17.62
CA LEU A 18 -8.37 28.73 18.69
C LEU A 18 -9.40 27.59 18.69
N PHE A 19 -10.42 27.65 17.85
CA PHE A 19 -11.49 26.62 17.82
C PHE A 19 -11.42 25.66 16.63
N ALA A 20 -10.33 25.68 15.87
CA ALA A 20 -10.23 24.90 14.63
C ALA A 20 -9.60 23.50 14.80
N GLN A 21 -9.30 23.05 16.02
CA GLN A 21 -8.79 21.68 16.23
C GLN A 21 -9.94 20.68 16.28
N LYS A 22 -10.13 19.95 15.18
CA LYS A 22 -10.95 18.75 15.16
C LYS A 22 -10.08 17.57 15.55
N SER A 23 -10.42 16.88 16.62
CA SER A 23 -9.80 15.60 16.99
C SER A 23 -10.68 14.47 16.47
N ALA A 24 -10.05 13.41 15.98
CA ALA A 24 -10.70 12.15 15.67
C ALA A 24 -10.08 11.06 16.54
N THR A 25 -10.92 10.19 17.08
CA THR A 25 -10.46 9.04 17.88
C THR A 25 -10.79 7.78 17.09
N ILE A 26 -9.79 6.93 16.89
CA ILE A 26 -9.95 5.59 16.30
C ILE A 26 -9.71 4.60 17.42
N THR A 27 -10.71 3.77 17.73
CA THR A 27 -10.59 2.70 18.71
C THR A 27 -10.45 1.37 17.99
N LEU A 28 -9.35 0.66 18.26
CA LEU A 28 -9.10 -0.69 17.73
C LEU A 28 -9.40 -1.71 18.82
N HIS A 29 -10.38 -2.56 18.58
CA HIS A 29 -10.76 -3.67 19.45
C HIS A 29 -9.99 -4.92 19.03
N THR A 30 -8.75 -5.06 19.52
CA THR A 30 -7.88 -6.21 19.20
C THR A 30 -8.28 -7.49 19.94
N ASP A 31 -9.15 -7.39 20.91
CA ASP A 31 -9.76 -8.48 21.68
C ASP A 31 -10.95 -9.13 20.95
N GLN A 32 -11.45 -8.50 19.89
CA GLN A 32 -12.55 -9.01 19.09
C GLN A 32 -11.98 -9.63 17.79
N SER A 33 -12.08 -10.96 17.67
CA SER A 33 -11.72 -11.65 16.44
C SER A 33 -12.72 -11.29 15.33
N GLY A 34 -12.19 -10.70 14.25
CA GLY A 34 -12.93 -10.45 13.03
C GLY A 34 -12.97 -11.67 12.11
N GLN A 35 -13.50 -11.48 10.92
CA GLN A 35 -13.45 -12.48 9.86
C GLN A 35 -11.99 -12.70 9.43
N ILE A 36 -11.61 -13.97 9.28
CA ILE A 36 -10.27 -14.31 8.77
C ILE A 36 -10.19 -13.87 7.30
N ILE A 37 -9.18 -13.08 6.98
CA ILE A 37 -8.88 -12.71 5.60
C ILE A 37 -8.17 -13.90 4.95
N PRO A 38 -8.72 -14.49 3.88
CA PRO A 38 -8.06 -15.58 3.16
C PRO A 38 -6.70 -15.12 2.62
N LYS A 39 -5.67 -15.95 2.76
CA LYS A 39 -4.32 -15.62 2.31
C LYS A 39 -4.23 -15.39 0.79
N GLU A 40 -5.13 -15.98 0.04
CA GLU A 40 -5.22 -15.89 -1.42
C GLU A 40 -5.44 -14.45 -1.90
N ILE A 41 -6.00 -13.56 -1.06
CA ILE A 41 -6.14 -12.12 -1.38
C ILE A 41 -4.78 -11.43 -1.61
N TYR A 42 -3.70 -12.01 -1.06
CA TYR A 42 -2.31 -11.55 -1.25
C TYR A 42 -1.61 -12.25 -2.42
N GLY A 43 -2.36 -12.98 -3.23
CA GLY A 43 -1.87 -13.59 -4.45
C GLY A 43 -1.45 -12.56 -5.49
N GLN A 44 -0.74 -13.03 -6.50
CA GLN A 44 -0.33 -12.22 -7.64
C GLN A 44 -1.09 -12.66 -8.88
N PHE A 45 -1.28 -11.74 -9.79
CA PHE A 45 -1.96 -11.95 -11.06
C PHE A 45 -0.95 -11.93 -12.20
N ALA A 46 -1.08 -12.90 -13.11
CA ALA A 46 -0.30 -12.95 -14.33
C ALA A 46 -1.21 -13.19 -15.54
N GLU A 47 -0.92 -12.54 -16.66
CA GLU A 47 -1.70 -12.67 -17.89
C GLU A 47 -0.80 -12.67 -19.13
N HIS A 48 -1.37 -13.05 -20.30
CA HIS A 48 -0.66 -13.09 -21.59
C HIS A 48 -0.53 -11.68 -22.22
N LEU A 49 -0.04 -10.71 -21.44
CA LEU A 49 0.20 -9.34 -21.89
C LEU A 49 1.70 -9.06 -21.96
N GLY A 50 2.19 -8.69 -23.14
CA GLY A 50 3.59 -8.40 -23.35
C GLY A 50 4.50 -9.58 -22.92
N THR A 51 5.47 -9.31 -22.05
CA THR A 51 6.40 -10.31 -21.51
C THR A 51 6.01 -10.81 -20.12
N CYS A 52 4.76 -10.66 -19.70
CA CYS A 52 4.34 -11.09 -18.36
C CYS A 52 4.54 -12.60 -18.16
N ILE A 53 4.09 -13.41 -19.13
CA ILE A 53 4.29 -14.86 -19.09
C ILE A 53 5.55 -15.24 -19.88
N TYR A 54 5.52 -15.07 -21.21
CA TYR A 54 6.59 -15.55 -22.07
C TYR A 54 7.79 -14.62 -22.08
N GLY A 55 8.96 -15.14 -21.63
CA GLY A 55 10.18 -14.35 -21.43
C GLY A 55 10.22 -13.62 -20.07
N GLY A 56 9.07 -13.48 -19.40
CA GLY A 56 8.94 -12.96 -18.05
C GLY A 56 8.94 -14.09 -17.03
N LEU A 57 7.79 -14.65 -16.73
CA LEU A 57 7.64 -15.74 -15.78
C LEU A 57 8.14 -17.08 -16.36
N TRP A 58 7.80 -17.37 -17.62
CA TRP A 58 8.08 -18.62 -18.32
C TRP A 58 9.03 -18.40 -19.49
N VAL A 59 10.12 -19.18 -19.52
CA VAL A 59 11.10 -19.15 -20.61
C VAL A 59 11.25 -20.52 -21.31
N GLY A 60 10.63 -21.56 -20.78
CA GLY A 60 10.77 -22.93 -21.26
C GLY A 60 11.96 -23.64 -20.63
N GLU A 61 11.86 -24.99 -20.54
CA GLU A 61 12.85 -25.82 -19.85
C GLU A 61 14.21 -25.81 -20.56
N ASN A 62 14.21 -25.70 -21.89
CA ASN A 62 15.42 -25.73 -22.73
C ASN A 62 16.00 -24.33 -23.01
N SER A 63 15.60 -23.31 -22.25
CA SER A 63 16.11 -21.95 -22.41
C SER A 63 17.52 -21.81 -21.84
N ASP A 64 18.36 -20.97 -22.47
CA ASP A 64 19.67 -20.56 -21.93
C ASP A 64 19.52 -19.62 -20.71
N ILE A 65 18.32 -19.07 -20.48
CA ILE A 65 18.01 -18.27 -19.30
C ILE A 65 17.88 -19.22 -18.09
N PRO A 66 18.54 -18.93 -16.95
CA PRO A 66 18.41 -19.76 -15.74
C PRO A 66 16.95 -19.98 -15.37
N ASN A 67 16.55 -21.24 -15.29
CA ASN A 67 15.17 -21.62 -15.03
C ASN A 67 15.06 -22.86 -14.14
N ILE A 68 13.89 -23.02 -13.53
CA ILE A 68 13.47 -24.17 -12.74
C ILE A 68 12.23 -24.73 -13.43
N ASN A 69 12.38 -25.85 -14.17
CA ASN A 69 11.30 -26.46 -14.96
C ASN A 69 10.60 -25.43 -15.89
N GLY A 70 11.39 -24.56 -16.55
CA GLY A 70 10.88 -23.52 -17.45
C GLY A 70 10.51 -22.19 -16.81
N TYR A 71 10.38 -22.10 -15.50
CA TYR A 71 10.16 -20.84 -14.79
C TYR A 71 11.48 -20.13 -14.52
N ARG A 72 11.56 -18.85 -14.84
CA ARG A 72 12.75 -18.03 -14.57
C ARG A 72 13.15 -18.08 -13.11
N THR A 73 14.38 -18.44 -12.83
CA THR A 73 14.88 -18.60 -11.45
C THR A 73 14.83 -17.31 -10.65
N ASP A 74 15.15 -16.16 -11.25
CA ASP A 74 15.11 -14.84 -10.62
C ASP A 74 13.68 -14.45 -10.22
N VAL A 75 12.71 -14.62 -11.12
CA VAL A 75 11.29 -14.34 -10.84
C VAL A 75 10.75 -15.31 -9.80
N PHE A 76 11.05 -16.59 -9.92
CA PHE A 76 10.66 -17.61 -8.94
C PHE A 76 11.15 -17.26 -7.52
N ASN A 77 12.43 -16.88 -7.39
CA ASN A 77 13.00 -16.53 -6.12
C ASN A 77 12.38 -15.24 -5.54
N ALA A 78 12.11 -14.24 -6.36
CA ALA A 78 11.43 -13.01 -5.95
C ALA A 78 10.03 -13.29 -5.40
N LEU A 79 9.23 -14.09 -6.12
CA LEU A 79 7.87 -14.48 -5.66
C LEU A 79 7.92 -15.30 -4.37
N LYS A 80 8.92 -16.16 -4.22
CA LYS A 80 9.15 -16.94 -3.01
C LYS A 80 9.53 -16.06 -1.82
N GLU A 81 10.39 -15.06 -2.03
CA GLU A 81 10.79 -14.09 -1.00
C GLU A 81 9.59 -13.27 -0.54
N LEU A 82 8.74 -12.84 -1.47
CA LEU A 82 7.48 -12.15 -1.19
C LEU A 82 6.42 -13.05 -0.52
N ARG A 83 6.67 -14.36 -0.45
CA ARG A 83 5.74 -15.36 0.08
C ARG A 83 4.38 -15.32 -0.60
N VAL A 84 4.37 -15.15 -1.91
CA VAL A 84 3.14 -15.13 -2.70
C VAL A 84 2.39 -16.45 -2.52
N PRO A 85 1.15 -16.46 -2.02
CA PRO A 85 0.42 -17.70 -1.71
C PRO A 85 -0.16 -18.39 -2.95
N VAL A 86 -0.40 -17.63 -4.01
CA VAL A 86 -0.95 -18.11 -5.29
C VAL A 86 -0.59 -17.14 -6.41
N LEU A 87 -0.41 -17.67 -7.60
CA LEU A 87 -0.21 -16.93 -8.84
C LEU A 87 -1.28 -17.36 -9.84
#